data_2305695be54dd780752229db1625d0a6
#
_entry.id   2305695be54dd780752229db1625d0a6
#
_cell.length_a   1.000
_cell.length_b   1.000
_cell.length_c   1.000
_cell.angle_alpha   90.00
_cell.angle_beta   90.00
_cell.angle_gamma   90.00
#
_symmetry.space_group_name_H-M   'P 1'
#
loop_
_entity.id
_entity.type
_entity.pdbx_description
1 polymer ?
#
loop_
_entity_poly.entity_id
_entity_poly.type
_entity_poly.pdbx_seq_one_letter_code
_entity_poly.pdbx_strand_id
1 'polypeptide(L)'
;MPGHKFIHRLLPSGRLGWGLLLFLVCACDTGKPKIIIGESKGLPSELLLVVDKPVWESDLQDTIKTIVEAQVPGLAQSEQMFRVTRIFSQYYDRMFGTMHSQLFVTVDPKLRKPMTGVSRNVTAKPKIEVTVSAPTQDALRAYLSANRQRIQDLLCDGQIEMRTANLQRKHCKRVSDQLKQVLGMDIRVPEDLKATKKGRDFLWCGTNRNQKDQNVVVYSLPWDGNTGFDLWRAMERRDSVMKENIPGDRPDQWMQTAREEGEPLVSGRVRNIQGRDVLEVRGLWEMRNGALGGPFVCIVQVDTTRRKVIVAEGFVYSPSTEKRDLMRELEASLRTLKQLPQGTKK
;
A
#
# COMPACT_ATOMS: atom_id res chain seq x y z
N MET A 1 -63.96 15.50 68.88
CA MET A 1 -64.40 14.83 70.08
C MET A 1 -64.64 13.36 69.82
N PRO A 2 -64.43 12.45 70.73
CA PRO A 2 -63.24 12.14 71.53
C PRO A 2 -62.66 10.77 71.11
N GLY A 3 -61.63 10.24 71.57
CA GLY A 3 -60.88 10.20 72.77
C GLY A 3 -60.25 8.86 73.00
N HIS A 4 -59.10 8.90 73.56
CA HIS A 4 -58.50 7.92 74.51
C HIS A 4 -58.36 6.45 74.16
N LYS A 5 -57.37 5.71 74.54
CA LYS A 5 -56.29 5.74 75.54
C LYS A 5 -55.31 4.59 75.30
N PHE A 6 -54.04 4.84 75.64
CA PHE A 6 -53.04 4.04 76.36
C PHE A 6 -53.22 2.52 76.56
N ILE A 7 -52.10 1.77 76.36
CA ILE A 7 -51.31 1.18 77.47
C ILE A 7 -50.11 0.41 76.98
N HIS A 8 -49.03 0.58 77.71
CA HIS A 8 -47.73 -0.03 77.74
C HIS A 8 -47.67 -1.58 77.70
N ARG A 9 -46.63 -2.16 77.12
CA ARG A 9 -45.55 -2.88 77.81
C ARG A 9 -44.81 -3.88 76.97
N LEU A 10 -43.54 -3.75 77.02
CA LEU A 10 -42.40 -4.61 77.34
C LEU A 10 -41.74 -5.36 76.16
N LEU A 11 -40.48 -4.97 75.99
CA LEU A 11 -39.38 -5.70 75.30
C LEU A 11 -39.13 -7.08 75.98
N PRO A 12 -38.56 -8.02 75.18
CA PRO A 12 -37.12 -8.24 75.34
C PRO A 12 -36.35 -8.49 74.05
N SER A 13 -35.09 -8.13 74.16
CA SER A 13 -33.91 -8.32 73.42
C SER A 13 -33.81 -9.62 72.62
N GLY A 14 -33.49 -9.49 71.31
CA GLY A 14 -33.02 -10.59 70.41
C GLY A 14 -32.19 -10.03 69.25
N ARG A 15 -30.94 -10.42 69.19
CA ARG A 15 -29.85 -9.95 68.30
C ARG A 15 -30.24 -9.82 66.85
N LEU A 16 -29.97 -8.63 66.31
CA LEU A 16 -30.01 -8.34 64.89
C LEU A 16 -28.90 -9.09 64.14
N GLY A 17 -29.30 -9.91 63.14
CA GLY A 17 -28.48 -10.28 62.03
C GLY A 17 -28.76 -9.33 60.88
N TRP A 18 -27.81 -8.48 60.53
CA TRP A 18 -27.86 -7.65 59.36
C TRP A 18 -27.53 -8.54 58.14
N GLY A 19 -28.56 -9.02 57.45
CA GLY A 19 -28.43 -9.63 56.14
C GLY A 19 -28.19 -8.53 55.10
N LEU A 20 -26.93 -8.35 54.70
CA LEU A 20 -26.54 -7.50 53.59
C LEU A 20 -26.99 -8.20 52.29
N LEU A 21 -28.12 -7.75 51.72
CA LEU A 21 -28.58 -8.18 50.41
C LEU A 21 -27.66 -7.53 49.37
N LEU A 22 -26.59 -8.26 48.95
CA LEU A 22 -25.77 -7.90 47.80
C LEU A 22 -26.63 -8.10 46.55
N PHE A 23 -27.17 -7.02 46.00
CA PHE A 23 -27.64 -6.99 44.63
C PHE A 23 -26.41 -7.14 43.69
N LEU A 24 -26.15 -8.36 43.25
CA LEU A 24 -25.30 -8.63 42.07
C LEU A 24 -26.03 -8.05 40.87
N VAL A 25 -25.71 -6.80 40.51
CA VAL A 25 -26.01 -6.24 39.23
C VAL A 25 -25.09 -6.97 38.25
N CYS A 26 -25.57 -8.06 37.64
CA CYS A 26 -24.98 -8.58 36.43
C CYS A 26 -25.10 -7.50 35.34
N ALA A 27 -24.09 -6.66 35.21
CA ALA A 27 -23.90 -5.85 34.02
C ALA A 27 -23.69 -6.81 32.87
N CYS A 28 -24.78 -7.20 32.18
CA CYS A 28 -24.67 -7.76 30.86
C CYS A 28 -24.04 -6.68 30.01
N ASP A 29 -22.73 -6.83 29.75
CA ASP A 29 -22.05 -6.09 28.70
C ASP A 29 -22.77 -6.48 27.40
N THR A 30 -23.68 -5.63 26.94
CA THR A 30 -24.33 -5.73 25.66
C THR A 30 -23.29 -5.32 24.62
N GLY A 31 -22.22 -6.10 24.51
CA GLY A 31 -21.23 -5.98 23.47
C GLY A 31 -21.95 -6.02 22.13
N LYS A 32 -21.92 -4.90 21.41
CA LYS A 32 -22.41 -4.86 20.02
C LYS A 32 -21.84 -6.07 19.30
N PRO A 33 -22.64 -6.84 18.55
CA PRO A 33 -22.15 -8.04 17.88
C PRO A 33 -20.96 -7.65 17.04
N LYS A 34 -19.80 -8.24 17.35
CA LYS A 34 -18.55 -8.00 16.63
C LYS A 34 -18.75 -8.62 15.26
N ILE A 35 -19.02 -7.78 14.25
CA ILE A 35 -19.14 -8.26 12.87
C ILE A 35 -17.77 -8.82 12.48
N ILE A 36 -17.67 -10.12 12.33
CA ILE A 36 -16.48 -10.80 11.85
C ILE A 36 -16.43 -10.59 10.35
N ILE A 37 -15.58 -9.67 9.90
CA ILE A 37 -15.32 -9.43 8.49
C ILE A 37 -14.38 -10.53 7.99
N GLY A 38 -14.84 -11.33 7.00
CA GLY A 38 -14.07 -12.41 6.39
C GLY A 38 -12.88 -11.92 5.57
N GLU A 39 -12.00 -12.83 5.17
CA GLU A 39 -10.89 -12.50 4.28
C GLU A 39 -11.40 -12.23 2.85
N SER A 40 -10.76 -11.25 2.20
CA SER A 40 -11.02 -10.95 0.80
C SER A 40 -10.40 -12.02 -0.11
N LYS A 41 -10.98 -12.17 -1.30
CA LYS A 41 -10.58 -13.14 -2.32
C LYS A 41 -10.12 -12.44 -3.59
N GLY A 42 -9.43 -13.17 -4.45
CA GLY A 42 -9.00 -12.72 -5.76
C GLY A 42 -7.52 -13.00 -6.02
N LEU A 43 -7.15 -12.94 -7.30
CA LEU A 43 -5.78 -13.11 -7.77
C LEU A 43 -4.98 -11.80 -7.60
N PRO A 44 -3.65 -11.88 -7.56
CA PRO A 44 -2.82 -10.69 -7.59
C PRO A 44 -3.19 -9.78 -8.77
N SER A 45 -3.28 -8.48 -8.52
CA SER A 45 -3.65 -7.44 -9.48
C SER A 45 -5.01 -7.61 -10.18
N GLU A 46 -5.88 -8.47 -9.65
CA GLU A 46 -7.25 -8.60 -10.14
C GLU A 46 -8.08 -7.37 -9.74
N LEU A 47 -8.92 -6.92 -10.69
CA LEU A 47 -9.86 -5.82 -10.52
C LEU A 47 -11.25 -6.24 -11.03
N LEU A 48 -12.24 -6.21 -10.17
CA LEU A 48 -13.63 -6.32 -10.58
C LEU A 48 -14.16 -4.94 -11.02
N LEU A 49 -14.47 -4.80 -12.29
CA LEU A 49 -15.17 -3.66 -12.83
C LEU A 49 -16.69 -3.95 -12.83
N VAL A 50 -17.43 -3.19 -12.04
CA VAL A 50 -18.89 -3.22 -11.98
C VAL A 50 -19.42 -1.97 -12.68
N VAL A 51 -20.15 -2.16 -13.76
CA VAL A 51 -20.62 -1.05 -14.61
C VAL A 51 -22.05 -1.29 -15.09
N ASP A 52 -22.83 -0.22 -15.22
CA ASP A 52 -24.17 -0.31 -15.78
C ASP A 52 -24.10 -0.63 -17.27
N LYS A 53 -24.99 -1.52 -17.74
CA LYS A 53 -25.00 -1.94 -19.15
C LYS A 53 -25.09 -0.77 -20.13
N PRO A 54 -25.97 0.25 -19.95
CA PRO A 54 -26.03 1.40 -20.84
C PRO A 54 -24.76 2.26 -20.84
N VAL A 55 -24.04 2.30 -19.72
CA VAL A 55 -22.74 3.01 -19.62
C VAL A 55 -21.67 2.28 -20.41
N TRP A 56 -21.62 0.95 -20.31
CA TRP A 56 -20.65 0.13 -21.02
C TRP A 56 -20.89 0.08 -22.54
N GLU A 57 -22.15 0.06 -22.96
CA GLU A 57 -22.52 0.00 -24.39
C GLU A 57 -22.49 1.38 -25.08
N SER A 58 -22.03 2.43 -24.39
CA SER A 58 -21.77 3.75 -24.93
C SER A 58 -20.28 3.98 -25.20
N ASP A 59 -19.94 5.13 -25.76
CA ASP A 59 -18.56 5.59 -25.97
C ASP A 59 -17.78 5.84 -24.66
N LEU A 60 -18.45 5.77 -23.49
CA LEU A 60 -17.80 5.73 -22.17
C LEU A 60 -16.93 4.50 -21.98
N GLN A 61 -17.20 3.40 -22.70
CA GLN A 61 -16.40 2.18 -22.64
C GLN A 61 -14.92 2.49 -22.86
N ASP A 62 -14.58 3.27 -23.89
CA ASP A 62 -13.19 3.58 -24.19
C ASP A 62 -12.54 4.45 -23.10
N THR A 63 -13.30 5.40 -22.54
CA THR A 63 -12.83 6.20 -21.40
C THR A 63 -12.53 5.31 -20.19
N ILE A 64 -13.41 4.34 -19.87
CA ILE A 64 -13.20 3.39 -18.76
C ILE A 64 -11.99 2.52 -19.03
N LYS A 65 -11.82 2.00 -20.24
CA LYS A 65 -10.64 1.20 -20.63
C LYS A 65 -9.32 1.96 -20.45
N THR A 66 -9.27 3.26 -20.75
CA THR A 66 -8.05 4.06 -20.50
C THR A 66 -7.60 4.04 -19.03
N ILE A 67 -8.53 3.78 -18.09
CA ILE A 67 -8.24 3.69 -16.66
C ILE A 67 -7.83 2.28 -16.28
N VAL A 68 -8.64 1.27 -16.64
CA VAL A 68 -8.49 -0.09 -16.10
C VAL A 68 -7.51 -0.95 -16.90
N GLU A 69 -7.29 -0.65 -18.19
CA GLU A 69 -6.35 -1.34 -19.08
C GLU A 69 -5.03 -0.57 -19.26
N ALA A 70 -4.81 0.46 -18.47
CA ALA A 70 -3.58 1.24 -18.50
C ALA A 70 -2.35 0.37 -18.22
N GLN A 71 -1.23 0.74 -18.83
CA GLN A 71 0.02 0.03 -18.67
C GLN A 71 0.74 0.42 -17.39
N VAL A 72 1.50 -0.52 -16.80
CA VAL A 72 2.34 -0.24 -15.63
C VAL A 72 3.52 0.61 -16.08
N PRO A 73 3.72 1.82 -15.51
CA PRO A 73 4.87 2.64 -15.86
C PRO A 73 6.20 2.00 -15.46
N GLY A 74 7.24 2.20 -16.26
CA GLY A 74 8.60 1.77 -15.97
C GLY A 74 8.87 0.28 -16.18
N LEU A 75 8.01 -0.44 -16.92
CA LEU A 75 8.30 -1.81 -17.38
C LEU A 75 8.83 -1.77 -18.81
N ALA A 76 9.86 -2.58 -19.09
CA ALA A 76 10.39 -2.75 -20.44
C ALA A 76 9.40 -3.46 -21.39
N GLN A 77 8.56 -4.33 -20.85
CA GLN A 77 7.48 -4.99 -21.55
C GLN A 77 6.15 -4.40 -21.11
N SER A 78 5.27 -4.14 -22.06
CA SER A 78 3.94 -3.60 -21.79
C SER A 78 3.10 -4.61 -21.00
N GLU A 79 2.68 -4.26 -19.80
CA GLU A 79 1.80 -5.05 -18.94
C GLU A 79 0.69 -4.19 -18.39
N GLN A 80 -0.56 -4.64 -18.48
CA GLN A 80 -1.71 -3.92 -17.93
C GLN A 80 -1.60 -3.83 -16.40
N MET A 81 -2.03 -2.68 -15.85
CA MET A 81 -2.04 -2.46 -14.39
C MET A 81 -2.89 -3.47 -13.65
N PHE A 82 -3.99 -3.93 -14.27
CA PHE A 82 -4.96 -4.81 -13.63
C PHE A 82 -5.32 -5.98 -14.55
N ARG A 83 -5.66 -7.12 -13.93
CA ARG A 83 -6.39 -8.21 -14.57
C ARG A 83 -7.87 -7.92 -14.35
N VAL A 84 -8.53 -7.40 -15.40
CA VAL A 84 -9.90 -6.90 -15.27
C VAL A 84 -10.92 -8.00 -15.52
N THR A 85 -11.78 -8.24 -14.55
CA THR A 85 -13.03 -8.98 -14.72
C THR A 85 -14.18 -7.99 -14.70
N ARG A 86 -14.98 -7.92 -15.77
CA ARG A 86 -16.11 -6.99 -15.86
C ARG A 86 -17.43 -7.73 -15.65
N ILE A 87 -18.31 -7.12 -14.86
CA ILE A 87 -19.71 -7.54 -14.71
C ILE A 87 -20.63 -6.31 -14.83
N PHE A 88 -21.86 -6.56 -15.27
CA PHE A 88 -22.90 -5.51 -15.19
C PHE A 88 -23.47 -5.44 -13.78
N SER A 89 -23.85 -4.24 -13.35
CA SER A 89 -24.35 -3.96 -11.99
C SER A 89 -25.51 -4.86 -11.58
N GLN A 90 -26.38 -5.20 -12.52
CA GLN A 90 -27.54 -6.08 -12.28
C GLN A 90 -27.15 -7.52 -11.89
N TYR A 91 -25.93 -7.97 -12.18
CA TYR A 91 -25.41 -9.30 -11.83
C TYR A 91 -24.47 -9.26 -10.63
N TYR A 92 -24.26 -8.07 -10.03
CA TYR A 92 -23.45 -7.95 -8.83
C TYR A 92 -24.19 -8.54 -7.63
N ASP A 93 -23.60 -9.56 -7.02
CA ASP A 93 -24.17 -10.25 -5.87
C ASP A 93 -23.17 -10.31 -4.70
N ARG A 94 -23.59 -10.98 -3.63
CA ARG A 94 -22.80 -11.13 -2.41
C ARG A 94 -21.50 -11.90 -2.63
N MET A 95 -21.40 -12.76 -3.63
CA MET A 95 -20.20 -13.54 -3.93
C MET A 95 -19.09 -12.62 -4.43
N PHE A 96 -19.42 -11.70 -5.35
CA PHE A 96 -18.48 -10.68 -5.83
C PHE A 96 -18.09 -9.69 -4.72
N GLY A 97 -18.95 -9.48 -3.73
CA GLY A 97 -18.72 -8.63 -2.59
C GLY A 97 -17.45 -8.96 -1.77
N THR A 98 -16.87 -10.16 -1.95
CA THR A 98 -15.62 -10.56 -1.26
C THR A 98 -14.36 -10.28 -2.07
N MET A 99 -14.45 -9.86 -3.34
CA MET A 99 -13.27 -9.55 -4.15
C MET A 99 -12.53 -8.33 -3.60
N HIS A 100 -11.20 -8.43 -3.53
CA HIS A 100 -10.35 -7.47 -2.81
C HIS A 100 -10.24 -6.09 -3.47
N SER A 101 -10.45 -5.97 -4.78
CA SER A 101 -10.33 -4.70 -5.50
C SER A 101 -11.50 -4.54 -6.46
N GLN A 102 -12.28 -3.47 -6.30
CA GLN A 102 -13.49 -3.23 -7.08
C GLN A 102 -13.58 -1.78 -7.53
N LEU A 103 -14.01 -1.59 -8.77
CA LEU A 103 -14.35 -0.28 -9.34
C LEU A 103 -15.80 -0.30 -9.81
N PHE A 104 -16.63 0.56 -9.22
CA PHE A 104 -18.01 0.78 -9.64
C PHE A 104 -18.07 2.05 -10.49
N VAL A 105 -18.70 1.96 -11.67
CA VAL A 105 -18.90 3.09 -12.57
C VAL A 105 -20.38 3.17 -12.93
N THR A 106 -21.05 4.24 -12.47
CA THR A 106 -22.50 4.35 -12.57
C THR A 106 -22.97 5.75 -12.92
N VAL A 107 -24.13 5.86 -13.55
CA VAL A 107 -24.87 7.13 -13.73
C VAL A 107 -26.01 7.16 -12.72
N ASP A 108 -26.02 8.15 -11.82
CA ASP A 108 -27.09 8.40 -10.87
C ASP A 108 -27.67 9.80 -11.07
N PRO A 109 -28.85 9.92 -11.70
CA PRO A 109 -29.49 11.23 -11.97
C PRO A 109 -29.85 12.05 -10.71
N LYS A 110 -29.83 11.41 -9.52
CA LYS A 110 -30.09 12.11 -8.25
C LYS A 110 -28.89 12.93 -7.76
N LEU A 111 -27.71 12.67 -8.30
CA LEU A 111 -26.51 13.43 -7.96
C LEU A 111 -26.57 14.83 -8.57
N ARG A 112 -26.07 15.81 -7.84
CA ARG A 112 -25.88 17.19 -8.33
C ARG A 112 -24.57 17.40 -9.07
N LYS A 113 -23.57 16.58 -8.78
CA LYS A 113 -22.21 16.67 -9.35
C LYS A 113 -21.53 15.29 -9.34
N PRO A 114 -20.55 15.06 -10.23
CA PRO A 114 -19.76 13.83 -10.20
C PRO A 114 -18.98 13.68 -8.88
N MET A 115 -18.76 12.44 -8.47
CA MET A 115 -18.02 12.12 -7.25
C MET A 115 -17.25 10.81 -7.35
N THR A 116 -16.20 10.71 -6.54
CA THR A 116 -15.51 9.45 -6.26
C THR A 116 -15.66 9.11 -4.77
N GLY A 117 -16.25 7.96 -4.49
CA GLY A 117 -16.31 7.36 -3.17
C GLY A 117 -15.24 6.27 -3.01
N VAL A 118 -14.70 6.12 -1.81
CA VAL A 118 -13.74 5.05 -1.49
C VAL A 118 -14.16 4.38 -0.19
N SER A 119 -14.39 3.07 -0.24
CA SER A 119 -14.65 2.25 0.93
C SER A 119 -13.52 1.24 1.14
N ARG A 120 -13.18 0.98 2.39
CA ARG A 120 -12.16 0.02 2.77
C ARG A 120 -12.67 -0.96 3.81
N ASN A 121 -12.44 -2.25 3.58
CA ASN A 121 -12.67 -3.32 4.56
C ASN A 121 -14.11 -3.41 5.08
N VAL A 122 -15.11 -3.13 4.24
CA VAL A 122 -16.53 -3.14 4.66
C VAL A 122 -17.09 -4.56 4.68
N THR A 123 -16.95 -5.31 3.59
CA THR A 123 -17.51 -6.66 3.41
C THR A 123 -16.49 -7.77 3.53
N ALA A 124 -15.22 -7.46 3.29
CA ALA A 124 -14.08 -8.37 3.40
C ALA A 124 -12.82 -7.56 3.76
N LYS A 125 -11.76 -8.23 4.22
CA LYS A 125 -10.50 -7.55 4.61
C LYS A 125 -9.28 -8.39 4.20
N PRO A 126 -8.26 -7.76 3.59
CA PRO A 126 -8.18 -6.37 3.13
C PRO A 126 -8.93 -6.15 1.81
N LYS A 127 -9.68 -5.06 1.68
CA LYS A 127 -10.49 -4.76 0.48
C LYS A 127 -10.55 -3.27 0.21
N ILE A 128 -10.55 -2.91 -1.07
CA ILE A 128 -10.86 -1.56 -1.55
C ILE A 128 -12.02 -1.59 -2.54
N GLU A 129 -12.95 -0.67 -2.37
CA GLU A 129 -14.00 -0.35 -3.33
C GLU A 129 -13.89 1.12 -3.71
N VAL A 130 -13.78 1.39 -5.00
CA VAL A 130 -13.80 2.73 -5.57
C VAL A 130 -15.09 2.86 -6.36
N THR A 131 -15.90 3.87 -6.07
CA THR A 131 -17.14 4.17 -6.78
C THR A 131 -16.99 5.49 -7.47
N VAL A 132 -17.22 5.54 -8.79
CA VAL A 132 -17.28 6.79 -9.57
C VAL A 132 -18.68 6.91 -10.10
N SER A 133 -19.36 7.99 -9.72
CA SER A 133 -20.76 8.27 -10.08
C SER A 133 -20.90 9.70 -10.57
N ALA A 134 -21.80 9.89 -11.54
CA ALA A 134 -22.13 11.21 -12.08
C ALA A 134 -23.60 11.30 -12.45
N PRO A 135 -24.20 12.51 -12.55
CA PRO A 135 -25.62 12.67 -12.88
C PRO A 135 -25.97 12.32 -14.33
N THR A 136 -25.01 12.41 -15.25
CA THR A 136 -25.18 12.11 -16.68
C THR A 136 -23.97 11.40 -17.26
N GLN A 137 -24.09 10.76 -18.43
CA GLN A 137 -22.98 10.10 -19.11
C GLN A 137 -21.89 11.11 -19.52
N ASP A 138 -22.23 12.30 -19.99
CA ASP A 138 -21.25 13.33 -20.36
C ASP A 138 -20.47 13.85 -19.15
N ALA A 139 -21.17 14.08 -18.03
CA ALA A 139 -20.50 14.45 -16.78
C ALA A 139 -19.59 13.33 -16.26
N LEU A 140 -19.99 12.05 -16.42
CA LEU A 140 -19.19 10.89 -16.07
C LEU A 140 -17.93 10.81 -16.94
N ARG A 141 -18.05 10.99 -18.26
CA ARG A 141 -16.91 10.99 -19.19
C ARG A 141 -15.89 12.06 -18.83
N ALA A 142 -16.34 13.30 -18.69
CA ALA A 142 -15.47 14.41 -18.32
C ALA A 142 -14.77 14.16 -16.99
N TYR A 143 -15.50 13.65 -16.00
CA TYR A 143 -14.95 13.35 -14.67
C TYR A 143 -13.93 12.21 -14.68
N LEU A 144 -14.22 11.09 -15.36
CA LEU A 144 -13.30 9.96 -15.51
C LEU A 144 -11.99 10.39 -16.20
N SER A 145 -12.09 11.17 -17.28
CA SER A 145 -10.93 11.70 -18.01
C SER A 145 -10.07 12.61 -17.13
N ALA A 146 -10.68 13.55 -16.42
CA ALA A 146 -9.98 14.49 -15.53
C ALA A 146 -9.37 13.83 -14.30
N ASN A 147 -9.95 12.73 -13.81
CA ASN A 147 -9.51 12.03 -12.60
C ASN A 147 -8.84 10.67 -12.87
N ARG A 148 -8.49 10.38 -14.12
CA ARG A 148 -7.93 9.09 -14.53
C ARG A 148 -6.78 8.63 -13.63
N GLN A 149 -5.76 9.45 -13.48
CA GLN A 149 -4.58 9.13 -12.67
C GLN A 149 -4.93 8.90 -11.19
N ARG A 150 -5.81 9.74 -10.65
CA ARG A 150 -6.27 9.60 -9.25
C ARG A 150 -7.00 8.29 -9.01
N ILE A 151 -7.86 7.85 -9.94
CA ILE A 151 -8.60 6.59 -9.83
C ILE A 151 -7.61 5.41 -9.92
N GLN A 152 -6.66 5.46 -10.85
CA GLN A 152 -5.60 4.45 -10.96
C GLN A 152 -4.77 4.36 -9.68
N ASP A 153 -4.37 5.50 -9.11
CA ASP A 153 -3.61 5.55 -7.85
C ASP A 153 -4.39 4.94 -6.68
N LEU A 154 -5.67 5.26 -6.54
CA LEU A 154 -6.52 4.68 -5.48
C LEU A 154 -6.59 3.15 -5.57
N LEU A 155 -6.79 2.61 -6.78
CA LEU A 155 -6.85 1.17 -7.01
C LEU A 155 -5.49 0.49 -6.77
N CYS A 156 -4.41 1.09 -7.27
CA CYS A 156 -3.05 0.58 -7.05
C CYS A 156 -2.66 0.61 -5.56
N ASP A 157 -2.92 1.73 -4.88
CA ASP A 157 -2.63 1.86 -3.46
C ASP A 157 -3.41 0.84 -2.63
N GLY A 158 -4.69 0.58 -2.96
CA GLY A 158 -5.47 -0.47 -2.30
C GLY A 158 -4.86 -1.87 -2.47
N GLN A 159 -4.34 -2.19 -3.65
CA GLN A 159 -3.65 -3.46 -3.88
C GLN A 159 -2.29 -3.54 -3.16
N ILE A 160 -1.57 -2.42 -3.06
CA ILE A 160 -0.34 -2.33 -2.28
C ILE A 160 -0.66 -2.47 -0.78
N GLU A 161 -1.70 -1.81 -0.27
CA GLU A 161 -2.17 -1.94 1.13
C GLU A 161 -2.47 -3.40 1.50
N MET A 162 -3.07 -4.16 0.59
CA MET A 162 -3.35 -5.58 0.80
C MET A 162 -2.06 -6.41 0.94
N ARG A 163 -1.08 -6.19 0.06
CA ARG A 163 0.22 -6.87 0.16
C ARG A 163 0.99 -6.44 1.41
N THR A 164 0.93 -5.17 1.75
CA THR A 164 1.52 -4.63 2.99
C THR A 164 0.92 -5.30 4.22
N ALA A 165 -0.39 -5.53 4.26
CA ALA A 165 -1.04 -6.24 5.36
C ALA A 165 -0.53 -7.70 5.49
N ASN A 166 -0.25 -8.37 4.38
CA ASN A 166 0.36 -9.70 4.40
C ASN A 166 1.80 -9.66 4.95
N LEU A 167 2.62 -8.68 4.54
CA LEU A 167 3.97 -8.49 5.06
C LEU A 167 4.00 -8.16 6.56
N GLN A 168 2.94 -7.53 7.11
CA GLN A 168 2.82 -7.35 8.57
C GLN A 168 2.71 -8.67 9.31
N ARG A 169 2.08 -9.68 8.71
CA ARG A 169 1.90 -11.00 9.30
C ARG A 169 3.12 -11.90 9.08
N LYS A 170 3.72 -11.83 7.88
CA LYS A 170 4.77 -12.74 7.46
C LYS A 170 5.84 -12.02 6.62
N HIS A 171 7.07 -11.95 7.13
CA HIS A 171 8.18 -11.25 6.49
C HIS A 171 9.53 -11.80 6.95
N CYS A 172 10.60 -11.48 6.23
CA CYS A 172 11.96 -11.84 6.60
C CYS A 172 12.46 -11.01 7.80
N LYS A 173 12.37 -11.54 9.01
CA LYS A 173 12.82 -10.86 10.25
C LYS A 173 14.30 -10.48 10.20
N ARG A 174 15.15 -11.34 9.62
CA ARG A 174 16.59 -11.10 9.48
C ARG A 174 16.88 -9.78 8.79
N VAL A 175 16.18 -9.46 7.69
CA VAL A 175 16.37 -8.20 6.96
C VAL A 175 15.94 -7.01 7.81
N SER A 176 14.81 -7.09 8.49
CA SER A 176 14.34 -6.07 9.42
C SER A 176 15.39 -5.78 10.51
N ASP A 177 15.94 -6.83 11.16
CA ASP A 177 16.92 -6.66 12.23
C ASP A 177 18.25 -6.09 11.72
N GLN A 178 18.67 -6.47 10.52
CA GLN A 178 19.88 -5.91 9.91
C GLN A 178 19.70 -4.43 9.54
N LEU A 179 18.53 -4.03 9.02
CA LEU A 179 18.26 -2.64 8.69
C LEU A 179 18.23 -1.75 9.94
N LYS A 180 17.70 -2.26 11.06
CA LYS A 180 17.75 -1.57 12.36
C LYS A 180 19.18 -1.29 12.78
N GLN A 181 20.07 -2.28 12.61
CA GLN A 181 21.49 -2.14 12.98
C GLN A 181 22.24 -1.15 12.09
N VAL A 182 22.01 -1.19 10.76
CA VAL A 182 22.76 -0.40 9.78
C VAL A 182 22.25 1.04 9.69
N LEU A 183 20.95 1.24 9.68
CA LEU A 183 20.31 2.52 9.36
C LEU A 183 19.38 3.06 10.45
N GLY A 184 19.11 2.31 11.52
CA GLY A 184 18.10 2.69 12.52
C GLY A 184 16.68 2.71 11.96
N MET A 185 16.40 1.86 10.97
CA MET A 185 15.12 1.77 10.27
C MET A 185 14.56 0.35 10.33
N ASP A 186 13.28 0.19 10.07
CA ASP A 186 12.61 -1.10 9.95
C ASP A 186 11.93 -1.21 8.58
N ILE A 187 12.03 -2.37 7.94
CA ILE A 187 11.35 -2.71 6.69
C ILE A 187 10.85 -4.15 6.74
N ARG A 188 9.74 -4.40 6.08
CA ARG A 188 9.19 -5.75 5.95
C ARG A 188 9.25 -6.18 4.51
N VAL A 189 10.05 -7.19 4.23
CA VAL A 189 10.21 -7.78 2.90
C VAL A 189 9.71 -9.23 2.91
N PRO A 190 9.33 -9.81 1.76
CA PRO A 190 8.98 -11.23 1.64
C PRO A 190 10.03 -12.15 2.28
N GLU A 191 9.58 -13.31 2.79
CA GLU A 191 10.47 -14.24 3.51
C GLU A 191 11.59 -14.83 2.65
N ASP A 192 11.43 -14.84 1.35
CA ASP A 192 12.40 -15.39 0.41
C ASP A 192 13.50 -14.39 -0.01
N LEU A 193 13.38 -13.11 0.33
CA LEU A 193 14.47 -12.15 0.20
C LEU A 193 15.51 -12.34 1.32
N LYS A 194 16.22 -13.46 1.29
CA LYS A 194 17.11 -13.91 2.37
C LYS A 194 18.58 -13.55 2.18
N ALA A 195 19.02 -13.40 0.93
CA ALA A 195 20.36 -12.95 0.64
C ALA A 195 20.51 -11.49 1.09
N THR A 196 21.64 -11.15 1.70
CA THR A 196 21.85 -9.78 2.21
C THR A 196 23.30 -9.35 2.04
N LYS A 197 23.50 -8.06 1.71
CA LYS A 197 24.80 -7.38 1.72
C LYS A 197 24.66 -6.09 2.50
N LYS A 198 25.57 -5.87 3.45
CA LYS A 198 25.66 -4.64 4.25
C LYS A 198 26.79 -3.78 3.73
N GLY A 199 26.55 -2.46 3.67
CA GLY A 199 27.55 -1.44 3.37
C GLY A 199 27.48 -0.31 4.39
N ARG A 200 28.26 0.72 4.18
CA ARG A 200 28.17 1.95 4.96
C ARG A 200 26.87 2.68 4.56
N ASP A 201 25.97 2.89 5.53
CA ASP A 201 24.65 3.50 5.28
C ASP A 201 23.84 2.81 4.15
N PHE A 202 24.05 1.48 3.93
CA PHE A 202 23.51 0.70 2.85
C PHE A 202 23.14 -0.72 3.29
N LEU A 203 21.98 -1.20 2.87
CA LEU A 203 21.55 -2.60 2.96
C LEU A 203 20.90 -3.03 1.66
N TRP A 204 21.38 -4.13 1.08
CA TRP A 204 20.71 -4.87 0.03
C TRP A 204 20.16 -6.19 0.57
N CYS A 205 18.99 -6.59 0.07
CA CYS A 205 18.48 -7.95 0.22
C CYS A 205 17.82 -8.41 -1.10
N GLY A 206 17.87 -9.72 -1.35
CA GLY A 206 17.31 -10.30 -2.57
C GLY A 206 16.99 -11.77 -2.46
N THR A 207 16.28 -12.29 -3.46
CA THR A 207 15.98 -13.72 -3.59
C THR A 207 17.18 -14.50 -4.11
N ASN A 208 18.10 -13.83 -4.82
CA ASN A 208 19.30 -14.39 -5.44
C ASN A 208 18.98 -15.62 -6.31
N ARG A 209 18.05 -15.42 -7.25
CA ARG A 209 17.57 -16.45 -8.19
C ARG A 209 17.95 -16.09 -9.62
N ASN A 210 18.12 -17.11 -10.47
CA ASN A 210 18.37 -16.89 -11.91
C ASN A 210 17.16 -16.38 -12.68
N GLN A 211 15.95 -16.56 -12.12
CA GLN A 211 14.68 -16.07 -12.67
C GLN A 211 13.79 -15.55 -11.53
N LYS A 212 12.95 -14.56 -11.84
CA LYS A 212 12.09 -13.90 -10.84
C LYS A 212 12.90 -13.40 -9.65
N ASP A 213 14.08 -12.85 -9.94
CA ASP A 213 14.95 -12.30 -8.91
C ASP A 213 14.41 -10.93 -8.46
N GLN A 214 14.02 -10.87 -7.21
CA GLN A 214 13.49 -9.68 -6.56
C GLN A 214 14.51 -9.15 -5.57
N ASN A 215 14.72 -7.85 -5.59
CA ASN A 215 15.75 -7.18 -4.82
C ASN A 215 15.20 -5.93 -4.16
N VAL A 216 15.65 -5.64 -2.94
CA VAL A 216 15.39 -4.37 -2.23
C VAL A 216 16.71 -3.81 -1.75
N VAL A 217 16.92 -2.52 -1.96
CA VAL A 217 17.99 -1.75 -1.34
C VAL A 217 17.40 -0.62 -0.50
N VAL A 218 18.03 -0.35 0.63
CA VAL A 218 17.75 0.83 1.47
C VAL A 218 19.08 1.47 1.81
N TYR A 219 19.17 2.77 1.56
CA TYR A 219 20.36 3.53 1.88
C TYR A 219 20.05 4.96 2.31
N SER A 220 21.02 5.63 2.91
CA SER A 220 20.89 7.04 3.25
C SER A 220 22.10 7.84 2.80
N LEU A 221 21.84 9.08 2.38
CA LEU A 221 22.83 10.05 1.93
C LEU A 221 22.71 11.33 2.77
N PRO A 222 23.76 12.12 2.90
CA PRO A 222 23.66 13.45 3.49
C PRO A 222 22.66 14.32 2.73
N TRP A 223 21.82 15.05 3.46
CA TRP A 223 20.93 16.05 2.87
C TRP A 223 21.63 17.41 2.82
N ASP A 224 21.64 18.01 1.65
CA ASP A 224 22.35 19.25 1.36
C ASP A 224 21.50 20.54 1.53
N GLY A 225 20.26 20.39 2.04
CA GLY A 225 19.33 21.49 2.23
C GLY A 225 18.31 21.68 1.11
N ASN A 226 18.45 20.98 -0.02
CA ASN A 226 17.45 20.97 -1.08
C ASN A 226 16.28 20.03 -0.75
N THR A 227 15.17 20.16 -1.48
CA THR A 227 13.97 19.36 -1.24
C THR A 227 14.17 17.85 -1.38
N GLY A 228 15.22 17.44 -2.09
CA GLY A 228 15.48 16.02 -2.40
C GLY A 228 14.57 15.45 -3.51
N PHE A 229 13.71 16.27 -4.11
CA PHE A 229 12.73 15.86 -5.10
C PHE A 229 13.12 16.22 -6.55
N ASP A 230 14.40 16.52 -6.77
CA ASP A 230 14.97 16.63 -8.11
C ASP A 230 15.25 15.23 -8.67
N LEU A 231 14.56 14.88 -9.74
CA LEU A 231 14.63 13.56 -10.37
C LEU A 231 16.04 13.24 -10.88
N TRP A 232 16.67 14.18 -11.58
CA TRP A 232 17.97 13.96 -12.21
C TRP A 232 19.06 13.76 -11.17
N ARG A 233 19.07 14.63 -10.17
CA ARG A 233 19.99 14.52 -9.04
C ARG A 233 19.78 13.25 -8.22
N ALA A 234 18.54 12.83 -8.05
CA ALA A 234 18.23 11.57 -7.38
C ALA A 234 18.81 10.37 -8.14
N MET A 235 18.71 10.38 -9.49
CA MET A 235 19.25 9.31 -10.33
C MET A 235 20.78 9.32 -10.39
N GLU A 236 21.44 10.45 -10.48
CA GLU A 236 22.91 10.54 -10.39
C GLU A 236 23.44 9.98 -9.06
N ARG A 237 22.79 10.34 -7.94
CA ARG A 237 23.17 9.82 -6.61
C ARG A 237 22.90 8.32 -6.52
N ARG A 238 21.76 7.86 -7.06
CA ARG A 238 21.42 6.44 -7.13
C ARG A 238 22.52 5.67 -7.89
N ASP A 239 22.88 6.11 -9.07
CA ASP A 239 23.88 5.43 -9.91
C ASP A 239 25.25 5.36 -9.23
N SER A 240 25.65 6.41 -8.48
CA SER A 240 26.87 6.39 -7.69
C SER A 240 26.82 5.33 -6.58
N VAL A 241 25.71 5.23 -5.85
CA VAL A 241 25.51 4.22 -4.79
C VAL A 241 25.48 2.81 -5.39
N MET A 242 24.79 2.61 -6.51
CA MET A 242 24.70 1.30 -7.16
C MET A 242 26.04 0.84 -7.72
N LYS A 243 26.83 1.75 -8.30
CA LYS A 243 28.19 1.47 -8.75
C LYS A 243 29.08 0.93 -7.65
N GLU A 244 28.98 1.50 -6.46
CA GLU A 244 29.76 1.05 -5.29
C GLU A 244 29.27 -0.28 -4.72
N ASN A 245 27.97 -0.49 -4.71
CA ASN A 245 27.37 -1.55 -3.91
C ASN A 245 26.83 -2.74 -4.72
N ILE A 246 26.50 -2.57 -6.00
CA ILE A 246 25.95 -3.61 -6.87
C ILE A 246 26.87 -3.78 -8.11
N PRO A 247 28.08 -4.34 -7.93
CA PRO A 247 28.96 -4.66 -9.03
C PRO A 247 28.44 -5.86 -9.82
N GLY A 248 28.87 -5.98 -11.07
CA GLY A 248 28.72 -7.20 -11.85
C GLY A 248 29.89 -8.16 -11.64
N ASP A 249 29.99 -9.16 -12.52
CA ASP A 249 31.01 -10.21 -12.46
C ASP A 249 32.41 -9.71 -12.87
N ARG A 250 32.48 -8.59 -13.60
CA ARG A 250 33.73 -7.99 -14.06
C ARG A 250 33.92 -6.60 -13.43
N PRO A 251 35.16 -6.12 -13.29
CA PRO A 251 35.45 -4.80 -12.68
C PRO A 251 34.82 -3.60 -13.43
N ASP A 252 34.53 -3.75 -14.73
CA ASP A 252 33.91 -2.72 -15.56
C ASP A 252 32.38 -2.80 -15.58
N GLN A 253 31.80 -3.68 -14.75
CA GLN A 253 30.37 -3.91 -14.66
C GLN A 253 29.81 -3.43 -13.32
N TRP A 254 28.71 -2.67 -13.36
CA TRP A 254 27.92 -2.25 -12.21
C TRP A 254 26.50 -1.90 -12.63
N MET A 255 25.58 -1.96 -11.70
CA MET A 255 24.20 -1.53 -11.90
C MET A 255 24.13 0.00 -12.08
N GLN A 256 23.40 0.45 -13.07
CA GLN A 256 23.09 1.86 -13.32
C GLN A 256 21.66 2.03 -13.84
N THR A 257 21.19 3.27 -13.94
CA THR A 257 19.95 3.62 -14.63
C THR A 257 20.13 3.37 -16.13
N ALA A 258 19.21 2.64 -16.76
CA ALA A 258 19.22 2.43 -18.19
C ALA A 258 18.98 3.73 -18.93
N ARG A 259 19.63 3.88 -20.10
CA ARG A 259 19.58 5.10 -20.92
C ARG A 259 19.25 4.78 -22.37
N GLU A 260 18.52 5.68 -23.00
CA GLU A 260 18.28 5.68 -24.44
C GLU A 260 18.73 7.03 -25.00
N GLU A 261 19.56 7.01 -25.99
CA GLU A 261 20.17 8.24 -26.59
C GLU A 261 20.80 9.19 -25.52
N GLY A 262 21.29 8.63 -24.42
CA GLY A 262 21.89 9.37 -23.32
C GLY A 262 20.92 9.78 -22.20
N GLU A 263 19.61 9.76 -22.47
CA GLU A 263 18.59 10.13 -21.50
C GLU A 263 18.19 8.95 -20.61
N PRO A 264 18.08 9.12 -19.29
CA PRO A 264 17.65 8.06 -18.37
C PRO A 264 16.20 7.63 -18.65
N LEU A 265 15.97 6.32 -18.72
CA LEU A 265 14.64 5.72 -18.89
C LEU A 265 13.89 5.71 -17.56
N VAL A 266 13.51 6.88 -17.08
CA VAL A 266 12.82 7.07 -15.79
C VAL A 266 11.67 8.07 -15.88
N SER A 267 10.73 7.89 -15.00
CA SER A 267 9.68 8.88 -14.69
C SER A 267 9.57 9.07 -13.19
N GLY A 268 9.39 10.32 -12.76
CA GLY A 268 9.29 10.64 -11.34
C GLY A 268 8.12 11.57 -11.06
N ARG A 269 7.52 11.42 -9.89
CA ARG A 269 6.47 12.32 -9.40
C ARG A 269 6.49 12.43 -7.90
N VAL A 270 6.18 13.61 -7.39
CA VAL A 270 5.98 13.79 -5.95
C VAL A 270 4.61 13.23 -5.56
N ARG A 271 4.58 12.42 -4.52
CA ARG A 271 3.37 11.82 -3.97
C ARG A 271 3.34 11.96 -2.46
N ASN A 272 2.14 12.08 -1.91
CA ASN A 272 1.96 11.90 -0.47
C ASN A 272 1.71 10.43 -0.17
N ILE A 273 2.63 9.80 0.56
CA ILE A 273 2.56 8.40 1.00
C ILE A 273 2.52 8.38 2.53
N GLN A 274 1.38 7.94 3.08
CA GLN A 274 1.20 7.84 4.53
C GLN A 274 1.51 9.16 5.28
N GLY A 275 1.08 10.28 4.71
CA GLY A 275 1.27 11.62 5.31
C GLY A 275 2.66 12.22 5.09
N ARG A 276 3.51 11.61 4.26
CA ARG A 276 4.85 12.12 3.91
C ARG A 276 4.96 12.35 2.41
N ASP A 277 5.47 13.50 2.03
CA ASP A 277 5.81 13.76 0.64
C ASP A 277 7.10 13.04 0.28
N VAL A 278 7.05 12.32 -0.83
CA VAL A 278 8.15 11.51 -1.36
C VAL A 278 8.26 11.72 -2.87
N LEU A 279 9.46 11.59 -3.41
CA LEU A 279 9.64 11.41 -4.85
C LEU A 279 9.56 9.91 -5.15
N GLU A 280 8.51 9.49 -5.87
CA GLU A 280 8.38 8.15 -6.43
C GLU A 280 8.97 8.16 -7.84
N VAL A 281 9.97 7.32 -8.07
CA VAL A 281 10.63 7.15 -9.37
C VAL A 281 10.41 5.73 -9.86
N ARG A 282 10.07 5.60 -11.13
CA ARG A 282 9.96 4.31 -11.83
C ARG A 282 10.81 4.36 -13.08
N GLY A 283 11.51 3.28 -13.39
CA GLY A 283 12.35 3.23 -14.56
C GLY A 283 12.96 1.87 -14.79
N LEU A 284 13.94 1.87 -15.67
CA LEU A 284 14.72 0.69 -16.02
C LEU A 284 16.14 0.81 -15.49
N TRP A 285 16.66 -0.28 -14.99
CA TRP A 285 18.07 -0.44 -14.65
C TRP A 285 18.72 -1.39 -15.64
N GLU A 286 20.02 -1.24 -15.79
CA GLU A 286 20.88 -2.12 -16.59
C GLU A 286 22.19 -2.38 -15.89
N MET A 287 22.83 -3.48 -16.22
CA MET A 287 24.22 -3.74 -15.86
C MET A 287 25.11 -3.13 -16.95
N ARG A 288 25.87 -2.09 -16.59
CA ARG A 288 26.85 -1.51 -17.52
C ARG A 288 27.79 -2.60 -18.06
N ASN A 289 28.04 -2.62 -19.36
CA ASN A 289 28.83 -3.63 -20.06
C ASN A 289 28.39 -5.08 -19.80
N GLY A 290 27.10 -5.27 -19.49
CA GLY A 290 26.47 -6.57 -19.22
C GLY A 290 25.13 -6.71 -19.92
N ALA A 291 24.49 -7.88 -19.75
CA ALA A 291 23.20 -8.20 -20.36
C ALA A 291 22.02 -8.17 -19.39
N LEU A 292 22.26 -7.88 -18.09
CA LEU A 292 21.21 -7.86 -17.09
C LEU A 292 20.52 -6.50 -17.05
N GLY A 293 19.22 -6.52 -16.87
CA GLY A 293 18.41 -5.30 -16.73
C GLY A 293 16.98 -5.62 -16.33
N GLY A 294 16.24 -4.60 -15.97
CA GLY A 294 14.84 -4.75 -15.60
C GLY A 294 14.23 -3.50 -14.99
N PRO A 295 12.99 -3.59 -14.50
CA PRO A 295 12.33 -2.46 -13.88
C PRO A 295 12.81 -2.22 -12.45
N PHE A 296 12.72 -0.95 -12.02
CA PHE A 296 12.83 -0.56 -10.63
C PHE A 296 11.75 0.44 -10.22
N VAL A 297 11.49 0.50 -8.93
CA VAL A 297 10.73 1.55 -8.27
C VAL A 297 11.53 2.06 -7.09
N CYS A 298 11.66 3.38 -6.97
CA CYS A 298 12.44 4.02 -5.94
C CYS A 298 11.56 5.05 -5.20
N ILE A 299 11.68 5.10 -3.88
CA ILE A 299 11.04 6.09 -3.01
C ILE A 299 12.14 6.89 -2.32
N VAL A 300 12.19 8.19 -2.61
CA VAL A 300 13.13 9.13 -2.02
C VAL A 300 12.40 9.99 -0.98
N GLN A 301 12.90 10.00 0.26
CA GLN A 301 12.37 10.79 1.38
C GLN A 301 13.44 11.70 1.94
N VAL A 302 13.05 12.88 2.40
CA VAL A 302 13.94 13.77 3.15
C VAL A 302 13.63 13.70 4.64
N ASP A 303 14.63 13.38 5.44
CA ASP A 303 14.62 13.50 6.89
C ASP A 303 15.38 14.78 7.29
N THR A 304 14.64 15.86 7.45
CA THR A 304 15.21 17.15 7.82
C THR A 304 15.81 17.13 9.23
N THR A 305 15.26 16.31 10.13
CA THR A 305 15.73 16.21 11.52
C THR A 305 17.10 15.56 11.59
N ARG A 306 17.32 14.48 10.83
CA ARG A 306 18.61 13.77 10.77
C ARG A 306 19.54 14.30 9.69
N ARG A 307 19.07 15.28 8.90
CA ARG A 307 19.76 15.83 7.73
C ARG A 307 20.19 14.72 6.75
N LYS A 308 19.28 13.82 6.44
CA LYS A 308 19.52 12.70 5.52
C LYS A 308 18.46 12.64 4.43
N VAL A 309 18.88 12.21 3.25
CA VAL A 309 18.00 11.69 2.20
C VAL A 309 17.97 10.17 2.36
N ILE A 310 16.78 9.60 2.50
CA ILE A 310 16.57 8.17 2.65
C ILE A 310 15.97 7.65 1.35
N VAL A 311 16.57 6.60 0.83
CA VAL A 311 16.14 5.96 -0.41
C VAL A 311 15.85 4.50 -0.16
N ALA A 312 14.67 4.07 -0.59
CA ALA A 312 14.28 2.66 -0.65
C ALA A 312 13.94 2.33 -2.09
N GLU A 313 14.55 1.31 -2.64
CA GLU A 313 14.34 0.89 -4.01
C GLU A 313 14.07 -0.61 -4.09
N GLY A 314 13.10 -1.00 -4.93
CA GLY A 314 12.84 -2.36 -5.32
C GLY A 314 13.14 -2.55 -6.80
N PHE A 315 13.89 -3.58 -7.17
CA PHE A 315 14.18 -3.89 -8.57
C PHE A 315 14.09 -5.39 -8.86
N VAL A 316 13.81 -5.72 -10.11
CA VAL A 316 13.54 -7.09 -10.55
C VAL A 316 14.41 -7.43 -11.75
N TYR A 317 14.98 -8.65 -11.73
CA TYR A 317 15.50 -9.32 -12.91
C TYR A 317 14.62 -10.55 -13.21
N SER A 318 13.92 -10.52 -14.33
CA SER A 318 13.00 -11.59 -14.73
C SER A 318 12.72 -11.54 -16.23
N PRO A 319 13.66 -11.98 -17.09
CA PRO A 319 13.59 -11.73 -18.52
C PRO A 319 12.39 -12.39 -19.23
N SER A 320 11.87 -13.48 -18.69
CA SER A 320 10.87 -14.31 -19.39
C SER A 320 9.49 -14.34 -18.73
N THR A 321 9.23 -13.47 -17.74
CA THR A 321 7.94 -13.46 -17.02
C THR A 321 7.37 -12.06 -16.84
N GLU A 322 6.07 -11.97 -16.59
CA GLU A 322 5.42 -10.73 -16.17
C GLU A 322 6.05 -10.21 -14.86
N LYS A 323 6.25 -8.91 -14.80
CA LYS A 323 6.95 -8.22 -13.71
C LYS A 323 6.03 -7.39 -12.82
N ARG A 324 4.81 -7.08 -13.30
CA ARG A 324 3.82 -6.27 -12.57
C ARG A 324 3.64 -6.71 -11.11
N ASP A 325 3.36 -8.01 -10.90
CA ASP A 325 3.07 -8.51 -9.56
C ASP A 325 4.32 -8.57 -8.68
N LEU A 326 5.49 -8.87 -9.27
CA LEU A 326 6.78 -8.82 -8.58
C LEU A 326 7.10 -7.39 -8.13
N MET A 327 6.93 -6.41 -9.01
CA MET A 327 7.14 -4.99 -8.68
C MET A 327 6.19 -4.50 -7.59
N ARG A 328 4.90 -4.88 -7.64
CA ARG A 328 3.94 -4.50 -6.60
C ARG A 328 4.24 -5.09 -5.23
N GLU A 329 4.80 -6.28 -5.18
CA GLU A 329 5.26 -6.88 -3.93
C GLU A 329 6.43 -6.10 -3.32
N LEU A 330 7.37 -5.68 -4.16
CA LEU A 330 8.47 -4.81 -3.75
C LEU A 330 7.95 -3.44 -3.30
N GLU A 331 7.04 -2.81 -4.05
CA GLU A 331 6.40 -1.55 -3.65
C GLU A 331 5.73 -1.67 -2.28
N ALA A 332 5.03 -2.78 -2.01
CA ALA A 332 4.45 -3.03 -0.71
C ALA A 332 5.51 -3.09 0.39
N SER A 333 6.67 -3.68 0.10
CA SER A 333 7.82 -3.69 1.02
C SER A 333 8.32 -2.28 1.30
N LEU A 334 8.52 -1.45 0.26
CA LEU A 334 8.97 -0.07 0.41
C LEU A 334 8.00 0.77 1.25
N ARG A 335 6.68 0.52 1.12
CA ARG A 335 5.64 1.19 1.94
C ARG A 335 5.69 0.83 3.42
N THR A 336 6.39 -0.24 3.80
CA THR A 336 6.57 -0.63 5.20
C THR A 336 7.74 0.07 5.87
N LEU A 337 8.60 0.78 5.11
CA LEU A 337 9.78 1.44 5.64
C LEU A 337 9.41 2.45 6.73
N LYS A 338 10.00 2.27 7.91
CA LYS A 338 9.79 3.12 9.08
C LYS A 338 11.13 3.52 9.69
N GLN A 339 11.24 4.79 10.03
CA GLN A 339 12.32 5.26 10.88
C GLN A 339 12.02 4.89 12.33
N LEU A 340 13.00 4.38 13.03
CA LEU A 340 12.87 4.11 14.46
C LEU A 340 13.19 5.37 15.27
N PRO A 341 12.53 5.57 16.42
CA PRO A 341 12.91 6.63 17.35
C PRO A 341 14.40 6.50 17.68
N GLN A 342 15.10 7.63 17.73
CA GLN A 342 16.47 7.62 18.26
C GLN A 342 16.38 7.16 19.71
N GLY A 343 16.96 6.00 20.02
CA GLY A 343 17.06 5.56 21.40
C GLY A 343 17.77 6.65 22.18
N THR A 344 17.13 7.13 23.23
CA THR A 344 17.82 7.91 24.26
C THR A 344 19.01 7.06 24.70
N LYS A 345 20.22 7.46 24.32
CA LYS A 345 21.40 6.81 24.89
C LYS A 345 21.25 6.99 26.39
N LYS A 346 20.95 5.88 27.10
CA LYS A 346 21.13 5.83 28.54
C LYS A 346 22.60 5.80 28.87
#